data_7ca153444e76a685cac0754dda6b822d
#
_entry.id   7ca153444e76a685cac0754dda6b822d
#
_cell.length_a   1.000
_cell.length_b   1.000
_cell.length_c   1.000
_cell.angle_alpha   90.00
_cell.angle_beta   90.00
_cell.angle_gamma   90.00
#
_symmetry.space_group_name_H-M   'P 1'
#
loop_
_entity.id
_entity.type
_entity.pdbx_description
1 polymer ?
#
loop_
_entity_poly.entity_id
_entity_poly.type
_entity_poly.pdbx_seq_one_letter_code
_entity_poly.pdbx_strand_id
1 'polypeptide(L)'
;HVSIFPEDFPVNIANPENLHQLRAAFPGRRVSIVVGSDVVLHASSYQKPVTADSIHTFDHVVFRRTEPDAEPADYSCITGRVVELTLPPQLEEISSTRIREAVDANRDISNLIDPTVQEFIYRRGLYLREPQDKPVLRTEDLSFLPASQETLEKFLRTMLSPATAAG
;
A
#
# COMPACT_ATOMS: atom_id res chain seq x y z
N HIS A 1 -13.61 -12.76 2.33
CA HIS A 1 -13.34 -12.60 0.90
C HIS A 1 -13.09 -11.14 0.60
N VAL A 2 -12.00 -10.86 -0.10
CA VAL A 2 -11.67 -9.54 -0.62
C VAL A 2 -12.03 -9.53 -2.10
N SER A 3 -12.71 -8.48 -2.54
CA SER A 3 -13.06 -8.27 -3.94
C SER A 3 -12.56 -6.89 -4.38
N ILE A 4 -12.12 -6.78 -5.62
CA ILE A 4 -11.78 -5.50 -6.22
C ILE A 4 -13.07 -4.90 -6.78
N PHE A 5 -13.32 -3.62 -6.47
CA PHE A 5 -14.43 -2.90 -7.07
C PHE A 5 -14.22 -2.82 -8.60
N PRO A 6 -15.28 -2.84 -9.43
CA PRO A 6 -15.14 -2.75 -10.87
C PRO A 6 -14.25 -1.59 -11.30
N GLU A 7 -13.33 -1.84 -12.24
CA GLU A 7 -12.36 -0.84 -12.71
C GLU A 7 -13.02 0.38 -13.39
N ASP A 8 -14.23 0.20 -13.89
CA ASP A 8 -15.05 1.23 -14.53
C ASP A 8 -15.76 2.17 -13.54
N PHE A 9 -15.61 1.91 -12.23
CA PHE A 9 -16.16 2.76 -11.19
C PHE A 9 -15.05 3.28 -10.25
N PRO A 10 -14.26 4.27 -10.67
CA PRO A 10 -13.25 4.86 -9.80
C PRO A 10 -13.91 5.66 -8.67
N VAL A 11 -13.68 5.25 -7.42
CA VAL A 11 -14.19 5.95 -6.26
C VAL A 11 -13.19 7.00 -5.79
N ASN A 12 -13.51 8.26 -5.99
CA ASN A 12 -12.79 9.36 -5.39
C ASN A 12 -13.49 9.82 -4.11
N ILE A 13 -12.88 9.56 -2.95
CA ILE A 13 -13.44 9.89 -1.64
C ILE A 13 -13.63 11.42 -1.41
N ALA A 14 -13.00 12.25 -2.22
CA ALA A 14 -13.19 13.70 -2.19
C ALA A 14 -14.39 14.18 -3.03
N ASN A 15 -15.03 13.26 -3.79
CA ASN A 15 -16.17 13.57 -4.64
C ASN A 15 -17.47 13.00 -4.05
N PRO A 16 -18.41 13.84 -3.58
CA PRO A 16 -19.68 13.39 -3.00
C PRO A 16 -20.51 12.50 -3.93
N GLU A 17 -20.50 12.76 -5.24
CA GLU A 17 -21.22 11.97 -6.22
C GLU A 17 -20.72 10.50 -6.25
N ASN A 18 -19.38 10.30 -6.21
CA ASN A 18 -18.82 8.94 -6.14
C ASN A 18 -19.19 8.23 -4.84
N LEU A 19 -19.24 8.96 -3.74
CA LEU A 19 -19.65 8.40 -2.45
C LEU A 19 -21.15 8.06 -2.43
N HIS A 20 -21.97 8.87 -3.05
CA HIS A 20 -23.38 8.58 -3.26
C HIS A 20 -23.57 7.29 -4.08
N GLN A 21 -22.89 7.17 -5.21
CA GLN A 21 -22.91 5.98 -6.07
C GLN A 21 -22.39 4.74 -5.33
N LEU A 22 -21.34 4.88 -4.52
CA LEU A 22 -20.82 3.79 -3.68
C LEU A 22 -21.90 3.28 -2.71
N ARG A 23 -22.64 4.17 -2.06
CA ARG A 23 -23.77 3.76 -1.20
C ARG A 23 -24.87 3.07 -1.98
N ALA A 24 -25.20 3.60 -3.15
CA ALA A 24 -26.24 3.04 -4.01
C ALA A 24 -25.89 1.62 -4.52
N ALA A 25 -24.60 1.34 -4.70
CA ALA A 25 -24.11 0.01 -5.10
C ALA A 25 -24.28 -1.05 -4.00
N PHE A 26 -24.45 -0.65 -2.74
CA PHE A 26 -24.63 -1.57 -1.60
C PHE A 26 -25.89 -1.26 -0.78
N PRO A 27 -27.09 -1.39 -1.36
CA PRO A 27 -28.33 -1.04 -0.71
C PRO A 27 -28.56 -1.89 0.56
N GLY A 28 -28.95 -1.24 1.65
CA GLY A 28 -29.20 -1.90 2.94
C GLY A 28 -27.95 -2.41 3.67
N ARG A 29 -26.75 -2.15 3.15
CA ARG A 29 -25.49 -2.51 3.80
C ARG A 29 -24.81 -1.27 4.37
N ARG A 30 -24.12 -1.45 5.48
CA ARG A 30 -23.21 -0.42 5.99
C ARG A 30 -21.87 -0.51 5.25
N VAL A 31 -21.45 0.61 4.70
CA VAL A 31 -20.14 0.76 4.06
C VAL A 31 -19.21 1.46 5.07
N SER A 32 -18.09 0.84 5.35
CA SER A 32 -17.06 1.41 6.22
C SER A 32 -15.83 1.75 5.40
N ILE A 33 -15.25 2.89 5.68
CA ILE A 33 -13.99 3.33 5.06
C ILE A 33 -12.84 2.87 5.96
N VAL A 34 -11.83 2.25 5.35
CA VAL A 34 -10.61 1.83 6.06
C VAL A 34 -9.48 2.76 5.67
N VAL A 35 -8.92 3.46 6.65
CA VAL A 35 -7.88 4.49 6.42
C VAL A 35 -6.85 4.51 7.53
N GLY A 36 -5.68 5.11 7.28
CA GLY A 36 -4.74 5.49 8.32
C GLY A 36 -5.18 6.79 9.01
N SER A 37 -4.76 7.00 10.26
CA SER A 37 -5.04 8.23 11.01
C SER A 37 -4.50 9.48 10.31
N ASP A 38 -3.33 9.37 9.69
CA ASP A 38 -2.70 10.44 8.88
C ASP A 38 -3.60 10.92 7.72
N VAL A 39 -4.35 10.03 7.11
CA VAL A 39 -5.30 10.38 6.03
C VAL A 39 -6.45 11.21 6.58
N VAL A 40 -7.02 10.82 7.72
CA VAL A 40 -8.12 11.58 8.36
C VAL A 40 -7.66 12.96 8.75
N LEU A 41 -6.46 13.08 9.31
CA LEU A 41 -5.93 14.34 9.81
C LEU A 41 -5.47 15.30 8.71
N HIS A 42 -4.99 14.80 7.58
CA HIS A 42 -4.29 15.64 6.60
C HIS A 42 -4.89 15.64 5.20
N ALA A 43 -5.73 14.66 4.83
CA ALA A 43 -6.29 14.64 3.49
C ALA A 43 -7.35 15.74 3.31
N SER A 44 -7.28 16.42 2.17
CA SER A 44 -8.20 17.53 1.84
C SER A 44 -9.68 17.16 1.84
N SER A 45 -10.01 15.87 1.63
CA SER A 45 -11.37 15.36 1.71
C SER A 45 -11.98 15.50 3.10
N TYR A 46 -11.18 15.35 4.15
CA TYR A 46 -11.60 15.48 5.55
C TYR A 46 -11.57 16.92 6.07
N GLN A 47 -10.92 17.84 5.34
CA GLN A 47 -10.88 19.26 5.66
C GLN A 47 -12.08 20.04 5.09
N LYS A 48 -12.89 19.38 4.25
CA LYS A 48 -14.10 19.99 3.66
C LYS A 48 -15.26 20.01 4.66
N PRO A 49 -16.24 20.92 4.50
CA PRO A 49 -17.45 20.90 5.31
C PRO A 49 -18.20 19.57 5.20
N VAL A 50 -18.78 19.15 6.31
CA VAL A 50 -19.60 17.93 6.38
C VAL A 50 -20.90 18.15 5.62
N THR A 51 -21.19 17.27 4.66
CA THR A 51 -22.47 17.24 3.91
C THR A 51 -23.03 15.83 3.93
N ALA A 52 -24.30 15.66 3.52
CA ALA A 52 -24.98 14.38 3.57
C ALA A 52 -24.24 13.25 2.81
N ASP A 53 -23.57 13.58 1.71
CA ASP A 53 -22.84 12.64 0.86
C ASP A 53 -21.31 12.79 0.99
N SER A 54 -20.82 13.45 2.06
CA SER A 54 -19.38 13.56 2.29
C SER A 54 -18.82 12.33 2.98
N ILE A 55 -17.50 12.15 2.87
CA ILE A 55 -16.77 11.04 3.50
C ILE A 55 -17.04 10.91 5.00
N HIS A 56 -17.27 12.03 5.68
CA HIS A 56 -17.51 12.12 7.12
C HIS A 56 -18.72 11.32 7.60
N THR A 57 -19.69 11.07 6.71
CA THR A 57 -20.95 10.37 7.06
C THR A 57 -20.86 8.86 6.94
N PHE A 58 -19.72 8.33 6.55
CA PHE A 58 -19.46 6.88 6.52
C PHE A 58 -18.96 6.38 7.88
N ASP A 59 -19.17 5.09 8.14
CA ASP A 59 -18.44 4.43 9.22
C ASP A 59 -16.96 4.33 8.87
N HIS A 60 -16.07 4.42 9.87
CA HIS A 60 -14.63 4.37 9.65
C HIS A 60 -13.98 3.29 10.51
N VAL A 61 -13.02 2.61 9.93
CA VAL A 61 -12.01 1.82 10.64
C VAL A 61 -10.68 2.55 10.44
N VAL A 62 -10.17 3.15 11.49
CA VAL A 62 -8.97 3.96 11.44
C VAL A 62 -7.80 3.20 12.04
N PHE A 63 -6.75 2.98 11.25
CA PHE A 63 -5.51 2.43 11.75
C PHE A 63 -4.61 3.53 12.27
N ARG A 64 -4.36 3.49 13.58
CA ARG A 64 -3.43 4.37 14.24
C ARG A 64 -2.02 3.78 14.19
N ARG A 65 -1.07 4.58 13.73
CA ARG A 65 0.35 4.29 13.94
C ARG A 65 0.73 4.80 15.32
N THR A 66 1.41 3.97 16.08
CA THR A 66 1.83 4.32 17.45
C THR A 66 3.13 5.12 17.35
N GLU A 67 3.02 6.42 17.16
CA GLU A 67 4.15 7.29 17.47
C GLU A 67 4.16 7.50 18.99
N PRO A 68 5.33 7.35 19.66
CA PRO A 68 5.40 7.37 21.14
C PRO A 68 4.84 8.64 21.78
N ASP A 69 4.86 9.76 21.05
CA ASP A 69 4.45 11.08 21.51
C ASP A 69 3.24 11.66 20.74
N ALA A 70 2.55 10.84 19.94
CA ALA A 70 1.41 11.33 19.18
C ALA A 70 0.24 11.66 20.09
N GLU A 71 -0.24 12.89 20.01
CA GLU A 71 -1.50 13.29 20.64
C GLU A 71 -2.66 12.41 20.15
N PRO A 72 -3.72 12.25 20.99
CA PRO A 72 -4.92 11.56 20.55
C PRO A 72 -5.45 12.17 19.27
N ALA A 73 -5.63 11.38 18.24
CA ALA A 73 -6.16 11.88 17.00
C ALA A 73 -7.62 12.31 17.17
N ASP A 74 -7.96 13.52 16.72
CA ASP A 74 -9.33 14.02 16.75
C ASP A 74 -10.08 13.59 15.48
N TYR A 75 -11.10 12.75 15.67
CA TYR A 75 -11.99 12.29 14.61
C TYR A 75 -13.39 12.94 14.70
N SER A 76 -13.54 14.03 15.41
CA SER A 76 -14.82 14.72 15.63
C SER A 76 -15.51 15.18 14.35
N CYS A 77 -14.74 15.32 13.26
CA CYS A 77 -15.30 15.62 11.94
C CYS A 77 -16.10 14.43 11.35
N ILE A 78 -15.90 13.22 11.85
CA ILE A 78 -16.60 12.03 11.35
C ILE A 78 -17.91 11.87 12.14
N THR A 79 -19.04 11.90 11.42
CA THR A 79 -20.38 11.72 12.02
C THR A 79 -20.84 10.26 12.00
N GLY A 80 -20.20 9.41 11.19
CA GLY A 80 -20.36 7.98 11.24
C GLY A 80 -19.66 7.34 12.45
N ARG A 81 -19.83 6.04 12.62
CA ARG A 81 -19.13 5.29 13.67
C ARG A 81 -17.63 5.22 13.36
N VAL A 82 -16.80 5.51 14.36
CA VAL A 82 -15.34 5.31 14.27
C VAL A 82 -14.93 4.12 15.14
N VAL A 83 -14.14 3.22 14.55
CA VAL A 83 -13.44 2.15 15.24
C VAL A 83 -11.95 2.36 15.02
N GLU A 84 -11.23 2.68 16.08
CA GLU A 84 -9.77 2.82 16.01
C GLU A 84 -9.12 1.45 16.27
N LEU A 85 -8.14 1.11 15.46
CA LEU A 85 -7.31 -0.08 15.60
C LEU A 85 -5.85 0.33 15.62
N THR A 86 -5.09 -0.25 16.53
CA THR A 86 -3.64 -0.08 16.58
C THR A 86 -2.98 -1.15 15.73
N LEU A 87 -2.03 -0.75 14.89
CA LEU A 87 -1.23 -1.70 14.14
C LEU A 87 -0.24 -2.42 15.06
N PRO A 88 0.02 -3.71 14.84
CA PRO A 88 1.15 -4.37 15.47
C PRO A 88 2.47 -3.64 15.14
N PRO A 89 3.42 -3.49 16.10
CA PRO A 89 4.64 -2.71 15.90
C PRO A 89 5.43 -3.07 14.65
N GLN A 90 5.47 -4.36 14.30
CA GLN A 90 6.15 -4.85 13.11
C GLN A 90 5.52 -4.37 11.79
N LEU A 91 4.27 -3.92 11.80
CA LEU A 91 3.56 -3.39 10.64
C LEU A 91 3.57 -1.86 10.57
N GLU A 92 3.89 -1.19 11.66
CA GLU A 92 3.89 0.28 11.73
C GLU A 92 4.90 0.92 10.78
N GLU A 93 6.07 0.27 10.65
CA GLU A 93 7.12 0.73 9.77
C GLU A 93 6.86 0.44 8.27
N ILE A 94 5.85 -0.38 7.95
CA ILE A 94 5.55 -0.72 6.56
C ILE A 94 4.77 0.42 5.91
N SER A 95 5.33 0.98 4.86
CA SER A 95 4.68 2.03 4.06
C SER A 95 4.96 1.85 2.58
N SER A 96 4.06 2.38 1.75
CA SER A 96 4.27 2.40 0.30
C SER A 96 5.55 3.14 -0.10
N THR A 97 5.93 4.17 0.65
CA THR A 97 7.17 4.91 0.43
C THR A 97 8.38 4.02 0.68
N ARG A 98 8.43 3.32 1.82
CA ARG A 98 9.52 2.40 2.16
C ARG A 98 9.66 1.27 1.13
N ILE A 99 8.53 0.71 0.67
CA ILE A 99 8.55 -0.33 -0.37
C ILE A 99 9.11 0.22 -1.68
N ARG A 100 8.64 1.38 -2.14
CA ARG A 100 9.14 2.01 -3.37
C ARG A 100 10.62 2.32 -3.31
N GLU A 101 11.09 2.88 -2.22
CA GLU A 101 12.51 3.16 -1.99
C GLU A 101 13.35 1.89 -1.94
N ALA A 102 12.83 0.81 -1.34
CA ALA A 102 13.53 -0.46 -1.29
C ALA A 102 13.63 -1.10 -2.68
N VAL A 103 12.55 -1.06 -3.48
CA VAL A 103 12.55 -1.53 -4.87
C VAL A 103 13.54 -0.71 -5.71
N ASP A 104 13.47 0.61 -5.63
CA ASP A 104 14.38 1.51 -6.34
C ASP A 104 15.86 1.30 -5.94
N ALA A 105 16.11 0.98 -4.69
CA ALA A 105 17.43 0.65 -4.18
C ALA A 105 17.85 -0.82 -4.38
N ASN A 106 17.02 -1.61 -5.10
CA ASN A 106 17.21 -3.05 -5.29
C ASN A 106 17.42 -3.82 -3.98
N ARG A 107 16.66 -3.44 -2.94
CA ARG A 107 16.66 -4.12 -1.63
C ARG A 107 15.53 -5.13 -1.55
N ASP A 108 15.73 -6.18 -0.75
CA ASP A 108 14.69 -7.19 -0.51
C ASP A 108 13.45 -6.59 0.17
N ILE A 109 12.28 -6.91 -0.38
CA ILE A 109 10.98 -6.49 0.12
C ILE A 109 10.11 -7.69 0.56
N SER A 110 10.64 -8.89 0.57
CA SER A 110 9.89 -10.13 0.89
C SER A 110 9.25 -10.12 2.28
N ASN A 111 9.86 -9.40 3.23
CA ASN A 111 9.34 -9.24 4.58
C ASN A 111 8.38 -8.06 4.75
N LEU A 112 8.17 -7.27 3.69
CA LEU A 112 7.36 -6.05 3.74
C LEU A 112 5.98 -6.23 3.11
N ILE A 113 5.83 -7.18 2.19
CA ILE A 113 4.60 -7.39 1.43
C ILE A 113 4.36 -8.87 1.13
N ASP A 114 3.12 -9.17 0.74
CA ASP A 114 2.74 -10.51 0.28
C ASP A 114 3.54 -10.91 -0.97
N PRO A 115 4.01 -12.19 -1.06
CA PRO A 115 4.78 -12.66 -2.21
C PRO A 115 4.10 -12.45 -3.57
N THR A 116 2.77 -12.55 -3.63
CA THR A 116 2.00 -12.33 -4.87
C THR A 116 2.10 -10.86 -5.32
N VAL A 117 2.08 -9.94 -4.36
CA VAL A 117 2.23 -8.50 -4.63
C VAL A 117 3.65 -8.18 -5.05
N GLN A 118 4.64 -8.80 -4.40
CA GLN A 118 6.06 -8.67 -4.76
C GLN A 118 6.29 -9.11 -6.22
N GLU A 119 5.79 -10.31 -6.57
CA GLU A 119 5.88 -10.84 -7.94
C GLU A 119 5.24 -9.88 -8.95
N PHE A 120 4.07 -9.33 -8.63
CA PHE A 120 3.39 -8.37 -9.51
C PHE A 120 4.23 -7.11 -9.71
N ILE A 121 4.82 -6.55 -8.64
CA ILE A 121 5.69 -5.37 -8.72
C ILE A 121 6.88 -5.63 -9.64
N TYR A 122 7.56 -6.75 -9.45
CA TYR A 122 8.74 -7.10 -10.23
C TYR A 122 8.42 -7.42 -11.69
N ARG A 123 7.36 -8.21 -11.93
CA ARG A 123 6.92 -8.56 -13.29
C ARG A 123 6.52 -7.32 -14.10
N ARG A 124 5.94 -6.32 -13.45
CA ARG A 124 5.52 -5.08 -14.11
C ARG A 124 6.57 -3.98 -14.10
N GLY A 125 7.71 -4.19 -13.45
CA GLY A 125 8.75 -3.18 -13.31
C GLY A 125 8.26 -1.91 -12.60
N LEU A 126 7.37 -2.05 -11.60
CA LEU A 126 6.81 -0.91 -10.89
C LEU A 126 7.83 -0.30 -9.93
N TYR A 127 7.72 1.01 -9.73
CA TYR A 127 8.49 1.78 -8.74
C TYR A 127 9.99 1.89 -9.03
N LEU A 128 10.40 1.58 -10.24
CA LEU A 128 11.77 1.79 -10.69
C LEU A 128 11.89 3.21 -11.24
N ARG A 129 12.96 3.92 -10.90
CA ARG A 129 13.26 5.22 -11.48
C ARG A 129 13.95 5.04 -12.84
N GLU A 130 13.72 5.93 -13.77
CA GLU A 130 14.42 5.97 -15.03
C GLU A 130 15.58 6.97 -14.98
N PRO A 131 16.74 6.64 -15.63
CA PRO A 131 17.10 5.37 -16.25
C PRO A 131 17.30 4.23 -15.24
N GLN A 132 16.97 3.01 -15.66
CA GLN A 132 17.15 1.82 -14.84
C GLN A 132 18.53 1.20 -15.06
N ASP A 133 19.41 1.41 -14.13
CA ASP A 133 20.76 0.79 -14.13
C ASP A 133 20.78 -0.53 -13.33
N LYS A 134 19.66 -0.89 -12.72
CA LYS A 134 19.55 -2.02 -11.79
C LYS A 134 18.91 -3.22 -12.48
N PRO A 135 19.54 -4.41 -12.40
CA PRO A 135 18.91 -5.62 -12.88
C PRO A 135 17.69 -5.93 -11.99
N VAL A 136 16.53 -6.06 -12.58
CA VAL A 136 15.31 -6.56 -11.91
C VAL A 136 15.24 -8.05 -12.17
N LEU A 137 15.38 -8.85 -11.10
CA LEU A 137 15.12 -10.30 -11.19
C LEU A 137 13.62 -10.50 -11.36
N ARG A 138 13.21 -10.98 -12.52
CA ARG A 138 11.84 -11.37 -12.80
C ARG A 138 11.69 -12.87 -12.60
N THR A 139 10.52 -13.30 -12.17
CA THR A 139 10.22 -14.74 -12.03
C THR A 139 10.47 -15.50 -13.36
N GLU A 140 10.25 -14.83 -14.49
CA GLU A 140 10.54 -15.37 -15.83
C GLU A 140 12.04 -15.63 -16.02
N ASP A 141 12.90 -14.79 -15.45
CA ASP A 141 14.37 -14.94 -15.52
C ASP A 141 14.84 -16.14 -14.66
N LEU A 142 14.07 -16.52 -13.65
CA LEU A 142 14.35 -17.68 -12.81
C LEU A 142 13.94 -19.00 -13.45
N SER A 143 13.09 -18.99 -14.47
CA SER A 143 12.65 -20.20 -15.18
C SER A 143 13.78 -20.91 -15.94
N PHE A 144 14.88 -20.23 -16.21
CA PHE A 144 16.09 -20.77 -16.86
C PHE A 144 17.12 -21.31 -15.88
N LEU A 145 16.90 -21.18 -14.57
CA LEU A 145 17.82 -21.72 -13.60
C LEU A 145 17.67 -23.24 -13.57
N PRO A 146 18.74 -24.01 -13.82
CA PRO A 146 18.70 -25.44 -13.64
C PRO A 146 18.37 -25.75 -12.19
N ALA A 147 17.56 -26.79 -11.99
CA ALA A 147 16.97 -27.19 -10.70
C ALA A 147 17.98 -27.62 -9.62
N SER A 148 19.28 -27.42 -9.80
CA SER A 148 20.30 -27.73 -8.80
C SER A 148 20.56 -26.53 -7.90
N GLN A 149 20.50 -26.78 -6.60
CA GLN A 149 20.75 -25.80 -5.55
C GLN A 149 22.13 -25.09 -5.71
N GLU A 150 23.14 -25.83 -6.18
CA GLU A 150 24.48 -25.32 -6.41
C GLU A 150 24.55 -24.24 -7.51
N THR A 151 23.78 -24.41 -8.57
CA THR A 151 23.71 -23.43 -9.66
C THR A 151 22.95 -22.19 -9.25
N LEU A 152 21.89 -22.34 -8.42
CA LEU A 152 21.15 -21.23 -7.86
C LEU A 152 22.03 -20.40 -6.92
N GLU A 153 22.79 -21.05 -6.04
CA GLU A 153 23.73 -20.37 -5.16
C GLU A 153 24.84 -19.62 -5.92
N LYS A 154 25.38 -20.22 -6.97
CA LYS A 154 26.37 -19.60 -7.84
C LYS A 154 25.81 -18.39 -8.56
N PHE A 155 24.60 -18.49 -9.09
CA PHE A 155 23.88 -17.39 -9.74
C PHE A 155 23.62 -16.25 -8.75
N LEU A 156 23.09 -16.53 -7.57
CA LEU A 156 22.84 -15.54 -6.53
C LEU A 156 24.12 -14.86 -6.07
N ARG A 157 25.22 -15.59 -5.91
CA ARG A 157 26.53 -14.99 -5.57
C ARG A 157 27.04 -14.05 -6.66
N THR A 158 26.82 -14.38 -7.95
CA THR A 158 27.25 -13.54 -9.07
C THR A 158 26.44 -12.25 -9.14
N MET A 159 25.11 -12.35 -8.87
CA MET A 159 24.20 -11.20 -8.95
C MET A 159 24.26 -10.31 -7.70
N LEU A 160 24.58 -10.88 -6.54
CA LEU A 160 24.64 -10.15 -5.26
C LEU A 160 26.04 -9.69 -4.89
N SER A 161 27.06 -10.05 -5.67
CA SER A 161 28.40 -9.49 -5.48
C SER A 161 28.36 -7.99 -5.80
N PRO A 162 28.76 -7.12 -4.86
CA PRO A 162 28.88 -5.70 -5.15
C PRO A 162 29.86 -5.55 -6.31
N ALA A 163 29.43 -4.84 -7.36
CA ALA A 163 30.33 -4.44 -8.44
C ALA A 163 31.52 -3.71 -7.78
N THR A 164 32.66 -4.35 -7.81
CA THR A 164 33.90 -3.72 -7.38
C THR A 164 34.11 -2.52 -8.30
N ALA A 165 33.92 -1.33 -7.76
CA ALA A 165 34.28 -0.10 -8.42
C ALA A 165 35.76 -0.21 -8.79
N ALA A 166 36.04 -0.51 -10.04
CA ALA A 166 37.37 -0.40 -10.60
C ALA A 166 37.62 1.07 -10.92
N GLY A 167 38.70 1.58 -10.34
CA GLY A 167 39.31 2.89 -10.31
C GLY A 167 39.27 3.82 -11.52
#